data_dd9044984a35fd22615372eabf9a5e19
#
_entry.id   dd9044984a35fd22615372eabf9a5e19
#
_cell.length_a   1.000
_cell.length_b   1.000
_cell.length_c   1.000
_cell.angle_alpha   90.00
_cell.angle_beta   90.00
_cell.angle_gamma   90.00
#
_symmetry.space_group_name_H-M   'P 1'
#
loop_
_entity.id
_entity.type
_entity.pdbx_description
1 polymer ?
#
loop_
_entity_poly.entity_id
_entity_poly.type
_entity_poly.pdbx_seq_one_letter_code
_entity_poly.pdbx_strand_id
1 'polypeptide(L)'
;VLVQQRKNSAYVLDQLVPALRARGLRVEVQSGWVDDLVALFNSATVVLYDSADYWRGRGVSEGFGLPPLEALACGCVVFSSLNHALADTLDPGRLGHQIGCGSLAADLERIQAAVADPHAWRPESRHLEALIEVCSEAALLQRWQAALQLIDRHWGQLAAGEPAPVP
;
A
#
# COMPACT_ATOMS: atom_id res chain seq x y z
N VAL A 1 -10.71 5.48 -11.92
CA VAL A 1 -9.42 5.56 -11.20
C VAL A 1 -9.58 6.51 -10.02
N LEU A 2 -9.11 6.10 -8.86
CA LEU A 2 -9.10 6.90 -7.64
C LEU A 2 -7.66 7.28 -7.26
N VAL A 3 -7.48 8.53 -6.87
CA VAL A 3 -6.22 9.09 -6.37
C VAL A 3 -6.54 9.88 -5.11
N GLN A 4 -5.91 9.56 -4.00
CA GLN A 4 -5.97 10.42 -2.82
C GLN A 4 -4.93 11.53 -2.96
N GLN A 5 -5.33 12.80 -2.92
CA GLN A 5 -4.42 13.93 -3.10
C GLN A 5 -3.30 13.94 -2.04
N ARG A 6 -3.64 13.64 -0.81
CA ARG A 6 -2.67 13.56 0.29
C ARG A 6 -1.74 12.36 0.09
N LYS A 7 -0.45 12.56 0.24
CA LYS A 7 0.61 11.55 0.11
C LYS A 7 0.88 11.05 -1.33
N ASN A 8 0.29 11.64 -2.36
CA ASN A 8 0.68 11.32 -3.73
C ASN A 8 1.74 12.29 -4.25
N SER A 9 2.56 11.79 -5.19
CA SER A 9 3.64 12.55 -5.81
C SER A 9 3.13 13.56 -6.85
N ALA A 10 3.96 14.54 -7.19
CA ALA A 10 3.72 15.44 -8.33
C ALA A 10 3.62 14.64 -9.64
N TYR A 11 4.36 13.54 -9.77
CA TYR A 11 4.25 12.64 -10.94
C TYR A 11 2.81 12.12 -11.11
N VAL A 12 2.19 11.64 -10.04
CA VAL A 12 0.80 11.16 -10.11
C VAL A 12 -0.17 12.33 -10.34
N LEU A 13 -0.06 13.40 -9.56
CA LEU A 13 -1.04 14.48 -9.57
C LEU A 13 -0.95 15.37 -10.81
N ASP A 14 0.26 15.71 -11.24
CA ASP A 14 0.49 16.72 -12.27
C ASP A 14 0.77 16.11 -13.66
N GLN A 15 1.09 14.81 -13.75
CA GLN A 15 1.37 14.15 -15.02
C GLN A 15 0.39 13.00 -15.30
N LEU A 16 0.30 11.97 -14.44
CA LEU A 16 -0.57 10.80 -14.68
C LEU A 16 -2.05 11.19 -14.70
N VAL A 17 -2.54 11.92 -13.71
CA VAL A 17 -3.96 12.29 -13.62
C VAL A 17 -4.43 13.08 -14.85
N PRO A 18 -3.77 14.17 -15.28
CA PRO A 18 -4.17 14.89 -16.49
C PRO A 18 -4.10 14.02 -17.75
N ALA A 19 -3.05 13.21 -17.88
CA ALA A 19 -2.88 12.35 -19.05
C ALA A 19 -3.93 11.22 -19.13
N LEU A 20 -4.31 10.62 -18.01
CA LEU A 20 -5.39 9.63 -17.94
C LEU A 20 -6.74 10.25 -18.31
N ARG A 21 -7.02 11.46 -17.81
CA ARG A 21 -8.23 12.23 -18.16
C ARG A 21 -8.26 12.58 -19.66
N ALA A 22 -7.13 13.01 -20.23
CA ALA A 22 -6.99 13.29 -21.66
C ALA A 22 -7.26 12.04 -22.54
N ARG A 23 -7.05 10.83 -21.99
CA ARG A 23 -7.38 9.56 -22.63
C ARG A 23 -8.83 9.11 -22.37
N GLY A 24 -9.67 9.94 -21.79
CA GLY A 24 -11.08 9.68 -21.54
C GLY A 24 -11.38 8.85 -20.29
N LEU A 25 -10.40 8.58 -19.42
CA LEU A 25 -10.66 7.86 -18.19
C LEU A 25 -11.29 8.79 -17.13
N ARG A 26 -12.27 8.26 -16.39
CA ARG A 26 -12.77 8.93 -15.19
C ARG A 26 -11.75 8.81 -14.07
N VAL A 27 -11.14 9.93 -13.69
CA VAL A 27 -10.18 9.99 -12.59
C VAL A 27 -10.70 10.93 -11.53
N GLU A 28 -10.94 10.38 -10.34
CA GLU A 28 -11.33 11.11 -9.15
C GLU A 28 -10.09 11.38 -8.30
N VAL A 29 -9.88 12.64 -7.96
CA VAL A 29 -8.83 13.06 -7.02
C VAL A 29 -9.53 13.46 -5.74
N GLN A 30 -9.49 12.57 -4.77
CA GLN A 30 -10.11 12.77 -3.47
C GLN A 30 -9.22 13.68 -2.61
N SER A 31 -9.80 14.76 -2.10
CA SER A 31 -9.19 15.70 -1.16
C SER A 31 -10.07 15.84 0.08
N GLY A 32 -9.45 16.11 1.22
CA GLY A 32 -10.17 16.31 2.47
C GLY A 32 -10.48 15.02 3.22
N TRP A 33 -11.42 15.11 4.15
CA TRP A 33 -11.85 14.00 5.00
C TRP A 33 -12.80 13.05 4.24
N VAL A 34 -12.74 11.78 4.57
CA VAL A 34 -13.63 10.74 4.04
C VAL A 34 -14.23 9.98 5.22
N ASP A 35 -15.54 10.02 5.35
CA ASP A 35 -16.27 9.34 6.43
C ASP A 35 -16.30 7.82 6.24
N ASP A 36 -16.41 7.36 4.99
CA ASP A 36 -16.45 5.93 4.62
C ASP A 36 -15.42 5.61 3.54
N LEU A 37 -14.24 5.18 3.97
CA LEU A 37 -13.14 4.77 3.08
C LEU A 37 -13.48 3.50 2.30
N VAL A 38 -14.26 2.59 2.88
CA VAL A 38 -14.66 1.34 2.23
C VAL A 38 -15.58 1.66 1.05
N ALA A 39 -16.57 2.53 1.25
CA ALA A 39 -17.43 2.98 0.16
C ALA A 39 -16.65 3.71 -0.93
N LEU A 40 -15.67 4.54 -0.55
CA LEU A 40 -14.80 5.23 -1.50
C LEU A 40 -13.99 4.23 -2.35
N PHE A 41 -13.30 3.26 -1.74
CA PHE A 41 -12.53 2.27 -2.49
C PHE A 41 -13.43 1.37 -3.34
N ASN A 42 -14.59 0.95 -2.84
CA ASN A 42 -15.54 0.16 -3.61
C ASN A 42 -16.13 0.90 -4.84
N SER A 43 -16.04 2.24 -4.87
CA SER A 43 -16.43 3.04 -6.04
C SER A 43 -15.38 3.05 -7.16
N ALA A 44 -14.19 2.50 -6.90
CA ALA A 44 -13.03 2.57 -7.79
C ALA A 44 -12.61 1.18 -8.31
N THR A 45 -12.16 1.14 -9.55
CA THR A 45 -11.54 -0.06 -10.15
C THR A 45 -10.03 -0.09 -9.90
N VAL A 46 -9.38 1.06 -10.05
CA VAL A 46 -7.94 1.25 -9.92
C VAL A 46 -7.66 2.34 -8.92
N VAL A 47 -6.68 2.12 -8.04
CA VAL A 47 -6.18 3.09 -7.07
C VAL A 47 -4.71 3.38 -7.35
N LEU A 48 -4.36 4.67 -7.39
CA LEU A 48 -2.96 5.12 -7.53
C LEU A 48 -2.48 5.67 -6.18
N TYR A 49 -1.31 5.18 -5.74
CA TYR A 49 -0.70 5.61 -4.48
C TYR A 49 0.82 5.70 -4.62
N ASP A 50 1.36 6.91 -4.62
CA ASP A 50 2.81 7.16 -4.70
C ASP A 50 3.25 8.09 -3.57
N SER A 51 3.63 7.49 -2.45
CA SER A 51 4.00 8.21 -1.24
C SER A 51 5.50 8.44 -1.07
N ALA A 52 6.33 7.98 -2.01
CA ALA A 52 7.78 8.02 -1.87
C ALA A 52 8.32 9.44 -1.61
N ASP A 53 7.94 10.40 -2.44
CA ASP A 53 8.40 11.78 -2.31
C ASP A 53 7.80 12.49 -1.09
N TYR A 54 6.56 12.17 -0.75
CA TYR A 54 5.90 12.72 0.43
C TYR A 54 6.67 12.42 1.72
N TRP A 55 7.10 11.17 1.90
CA TRP A 55 7.84 10.73 3.07
C TRP A 55 9.31 11.18 3.04
N ARG A 56 9.94 11.09 1.86
CA ARG A 56 11.32 11.58 1.68
C ARG A 56 11.44 13.05 2.07
N GLY A 57 10.50 13.89 1.65
CA GLY A 57 10.47 15.32 1.99
C GLY A 57 10.30 15.62 3.49
N ARG A 58 9.91 14.60 4.30
CA ARG A 58 9.74 14.69 5.75
C ARG A 58 10.86 13.99 6.54
N GLY A 59 11.83 13.40 5.85
CA GLY A 59 12.92 12.66 6.49
C GLY A 59 12.48 11.38 7.20
N VAL A 60 11.32 10.82 6.81
CA VAL A 60 10.75 9.59 7.38
C VAL A 60 10.33 8.64 6.27
N SER A 61 9.90 7.44 6.63
CA SER A 61 9.48 6.40 5.69
C SER A 61 7.99 6.06 5.85
N GLU A 62 7.43 5.37 4.86
CA GLU A 62 6.11 4.74 5.00
C GLU A 62 6.19 3.65 6.07
N GLY A 63 5.34 3.77 7.11
CA GLY A 63 5.37 2.87 8.26
C GLY A 63 4.66 1.54 8.00
N PHE A 64 3.49 1.55 7.34
CA PHE A 64 2.72 0.35 7.03
C PHE A 64 2.05 0.39 5.65
N GLY A 65 1.55 1.56 5.22
CA GLY A 65 0.89 1.71 3.92
C GLY A 65 -0.55 1.22 3.91
N LEU A 66 -1.35 1.61 4.89
CA LEU A 66 -2.77 1.20 5.00
C LEU A 66 -3.58 1.46 3.73
N PRO A 67 -3.54 2.65 3.08
CA PRO A 67 -4.44 2.92 1.96
C PRO A 67 -4.32 1.93 0.78
N PRO A 68 -3.11 1.53 0.32
CA PRO A 68 -3.01 0.49 -0.70
C PRO A 68 -3.55 -0.87 -0.26
N LEU A 69 -3.35 -1.25 1.01
CA LEU A 69 -3.83 -2.53 1.55
C LEU A 69 -5.36 -2.55 1.67
N GLU A 70 -5.95 -1.44 2.14
CA GLU A 70 -7.40 -1.25 2.22
C GLU A 70 -8.03 -1.27 0.82
N ALA A 71 -7.40 -0.64 -0.17
CA ALA A 71 -7.84 -0.69 -1.55
C ALA A 71 -7.81 -2.11 -2.13
N LEU A 72 -6.75 -2.89 -1.86
CA LEU A 72 -6.67 -4.31 -2.24
C LEU A 72 -7.79 -5.13 -1.59
N ALA A 73 -8.03 -4.94 -0.30
CA ALA A 73 -9.11 -5.62 0.44
C ALA A 73 -10.50 -5.29 -0.14
N CYS A 74 -10.70 -4.10 -0.69
CA CYS A 74 -11.90 -3.69 -1.42
C CYS A 74 -11.92 -4.19 -2.88
N GLY A 75 -10.94 -4.98 -3.32
CA GLY A 75 -10.88 -5.54 -4.67
C GLY A 75 -10.42 -4.59 -5.75
N CYS A 76 -9.79 -3.47 -5.41
CA CYS A 76 -9.18 -2.57 -6.38
C CYS A 76 -7.89 -3.17 -6.97
N VAL A 77 -7.57 -2.80 -8.19
CA VAL A 77 -6.22 -2.93 -8.73
C VAL A 77 -5.38 -1.77 -8.20
N VAL A 78 -4.27 -2.05 -7.54
CA VAL A 78 -3.43 -1.03 -6.92
C VAL A 78 -2.15 -0.81 -7.70
N PHE A 79 -1.91 0.42 -8.09
CA PHE A 79 -0.64 0.89 -8.62
C PHE A 79 0.04 1.79 -7.57
N SER A 80 1.25 1.43 -7.15
CA SER A 80 1.93 2.10 -6.05
C SER A 80 3.42 2.27 -6.30
N SER A 81 4.02 3.28 -5.66
CA SER A 81 5.46 3.26 -5.41
C SER A 81 5.78 2.17 -4.39
N LEU A 82 6.91 1.50 -4.57
CA LEU A 82 7.37 0.44 -3.67
C LEU A 82 8.48 1.00 -2.77
N ASN A 83 8.09 1.73 -1.76
CA ASN A 83 9.00 2.32 -0.80
C ASN A 83 8.74 1.77 0.61
N HIS A 84 9.80 1.40 1.28
CA HIS A 84 9.81 0.95 2.68
C HIS A 84 8.80 -0.19 2.94
N ALA A 85 7.86 -0.03 3.88
CA ALA A 85 6.88 -1.06 4.22
C ALA A 85 6.01 -1.51 3.04
N LEU A 86 5.81 -0.68 2.02
CA LEU A 86 5.09 -1.09 0.81
C LEU A 86 5.86 -2.15 0.01
N ALA A 87 7.19 -2.15 0.07
CA ALA A 87 8.00 -3.18 -0.56
C ALA A 87 7.83 -4.55 0.12
N ASP A 88 7.55 -4.56 1.43
CA ASP A 88 7.32 -5.79 2.19
C ASP A 88 5.93 -6.39 1.94
N THR A 89 4.95 -5.54 1.61
CA THR A 89 3.53 -5.93 1.54
C THR A 89 2.96 -6.01 0.13
N LEU A 90 3.43 -5.13 -0.78
CA LEU A 90 2.95 -5.07 -2.16
C LEU A 90 3.92 -5.77 -3.12
N ASP A 91 4.10 -7.06 -2.99
CA ASP A 91 4.95 -7.83 -3.91
C ASP A 91 4.55 -7.54 -5.38
N PRO A 92 5.45 -6.86 -6.18
CA PRO A 92 5.12 -6.45 -7.54
C PRO A 92 4.74 -7.63 -8.43
N GLY A 93 3.58 -7.51 -9.08
CA GLY A 93 3.05 -8.56 -9.93
C GLY A 93 2.30 -9.66 -9.19
N ARG A 94 2.27 -9.66 -7.85
CA ARG A 94 1.45 -10.58 -7.06
C ARG A 94 0.29 -9.88 -6.36
N LEU A 95 0.54 -8.75 -5.72
CA LEU A 95 -0.46 -7.99 -4.97
C LEU A 95 -0.70 -6.61 -5.56
N GLY A 96 0.35 -5.91 -5.94
CA GLY A 96 0.26 -4.59 -6.52
C GLY A 96 1.13 -4.43 -7.76
N HIS A 97 1.01 -3.28 -8.38
CA HIS A 97 1.75 -2.91 -9.58
C HIS A 97 2.57 -1.66 -9.31
N GLN A 98 3.84 -1.69 -9.65
CA GLN A 98 4.71 -0.54 -9.46
C GLN A 98 4.47 0.52 -10.52
N ILE A 99 4.46 1.81 -10.12
CA ILE A 99 4.44 2.99 -11.00
C ILE A 99 5.67 3.88 -10.78
N GLY A 100 5.92 4.78 -11.73
CA GLY A 100 7.02 5.74 -11.63
C GLY A 100 8.41 5.19 -11.88
N CYS A 101 8.52 3.93 -12.33
CA CYS A 101 9.82 3.30 -12.62
C CYS A 101 10.17 3.23 -14.10
N GLY A 102 9.22 3.51 -14.95
CA GLY A 102 9.37 3.50 -16.40
C GLY A 102 9.09 4.88 -17.00
N SER A 103 8.42 4.86 -18.14
CA SER A 103 7.93 6.08 -18.78
C SER A 103 6.48 6.35 -18.44
N LEU A 104 6.08 7.63 -18.51
CA LEU A 104 4.68 8.02 -18.40
C LEU A 104 3.78 7.24 -19.37
N ALA A 105 4.24 7.00 -20.59
CA ALA A 105 3.49 6.24 -21.59
C ALA A 105 3.23 4.80 -21.15
N ALA A 106 4.24 4.12 -20.60
CA ALA A 106 4.10 2.75 -20.10
C ALA A 106 3.12 2.67 -18.91
N ASP A 107 3.21 3.59 -17.96
CA ASP A 107 2.27 3.62 -16.84
C ASP A 107 0.84 3.91 -17.30
N LEU A 108 0.66 4.81 -18.26
CA LEU A 108 -0.65 5.10 -18.85
C LEU A 108 -1.26 3.88 -19.55
N GLU A 109 -0.49 3.13 -20.34
CA GLU A 109 -0.95 1.92 -21.01
C GLU A 109 -1.36 0.84 -20.01
N ARG A 110 -0.55 0.62 -18.96
CA ARG A 110 -0.84 -0.38 -17.92
C ARG A 110 -2.10 -0.02 -17.13
N ILE A 111 -2.26 1.24 -16.73
CA ILE A 111 -3.43 1.71 -15.99
C ILE A 111 -4.68 1.61 -16.87
N GLN A 112 -4.61 1.97 -18.16
CA GLN A 112 -5.72 1.80 -19.09
C GLN A 112 -6.12 0.33 -19.25
N ALA A 113 -5.14 -0.56 -19.42
CA ALA A 113 -5.40 -1.99 -19.51
C ALA A 113 -6.06 -2.53 -18.25
N ALA A 114 -5.62 -2.09 -17.07
CA ALA A 114 -6.23 -2.48 -15.80
C ALA A 114 -7.66 -1.95 -15.60
N VAL A 115 -7.96 -0.76 -16.12
CA VAL A 115 -9.35 -0.24 -16.12
C VAL A 115 -10.24 -1.02 -17.09
N ALA A 116 -9.70 -1.40 -18.26
CA ALA A 116 -10.44 -2.13 -19.28
C ALA A 116 -10.74 -3.59 -18.89
N ASP A 117 -9.78 -4.25 -18.26
CA ASP A 117 -9.93 -5.63 -17.76
C ASP A 117 -9.33 -5.77 -16.35
N PRO A 118 -10.05 -5.34 -15.31
CA PRO A 118 -9.54 -5.40 -13.95
C PRO A 118 -9.32 -6.83 -13.45
N HIS A 119 -9.99 -7.84 -14.01
CA HIS A 119 -9.81 -9.22 -13.58
C HIS A 119 -8.40 -9.76 -13.90
N ALA A 120 -7.85 -9.37 -15.04
CA ALA A 120 -6.49 -9.74 -15.42
C ALA A 120 -5.40 -9.07 -14.56
N TRP A 121 -5.76 -8.02 -13.82
CA TRP A 121 -4.82 -7.21 -13.03
C TRP A 121 -4.98 -7.35 -11.52
N ARG A 122 -6.09 -7.93 -11.05
CA ARG A 122 -6.30 -8.20 -9.63
C ARG A 122 -5.38 -9.32 -9.14
N PRO A 123 -4.93 -9.26 -7.88
CA PRO A 123 -4.20 -10.39 -7.30
C PRO A 123 -5.06 -11.66 -7.25
N GLU A 124 -4.43 -12.81 -7.33
CA GLU A 124 -5.11 -14.07 -7.06
C GLU A 124 -5.64 -14.09 -5.62
N SER A 125 -6.85 -14.63 -5.41
CA SER A 125 -7.51 -14.66 -4.10
C SER A 125 -6.62 -15.20 -2.99
N ARG A 126 -5.87 -16.28 -3.26
CA ARG A 126 -4.95 -16.88 -2.26
C ARG A 126 -3.88 -15.90 -1.75
N HIS A 127 -3.39 -14.99 -2.60
CA HIS A 127 -2.37 -14.02 -2.20
C HIS A 127 -2.98 -12.89 -1.37
N LEU A 128 -4.18 -12.46 -1.74
CA LEU A 128 -4.94 -11.46 -0.99
C LEU A 128 -5.37 -12.00 0.39
N GLU A 129 -5.86 -13.24 0.45
CA GLU A 129 -6.25 -13.90 1.70
C GLU A 129 -5.05 -14.03 2.65
N ALA A 130 -3.89 -14.47 2.13
CA ALA A 130 -2.67 -14.55 2.93
C ALA A 130 -2.22 -13.18 3.46
N LEU A 131 -2.33 -12.10 2.66
CA LEU A 131 -2.03 -10.75 3.11
C LEU A 131 -3.00 -10.31 4.22
N ILE A 132 -4.30 -10.51 4.04
CA ILE A 132 -5.33 -10.13 5.01
C ILE A 132 -5.12 -10.89 6.33
N GLU A 133 -4.80 -12.18 6.27
CA GLU A 133 -4.49 -13.00 7.46
C GLU A 133 -3.30 -12.43 8.24
N VAL A 134 -2.19 -12.15 7.56
CA VAL A 134 -0.98 -11.57 8.18
C VAL A 134 -1.26 -10.19 8.77
N CYS A 135 -2.14 -9.40 8.17
CA CYS A 135 -2.53 -8.06 8.63
C CYS A 135 -3.72 -8.08 9.62
N SER A 136 -4.23 -9.24 9.99
CA SER A 136 -5.38 -9.38 10.89
C SER A 136 -5.04 -8.93 12.32
N GLU A 137 -6.08 -8.54 13.07
CA GLU A 137 -5.96 -8.24 14.50
C GLU A 137 -5.42 -9.44 15.29
N ALA A 138 -5.87 -10.65 14.96
CA ALA A 138 -5.39 -11.87 15.61
C ALA A 138 -3.88 -12.09 15.40
N ALA A 139 -3.39 -11.91 14.19
CA ALA A 139 -1.96 -12.01 13.88
C ALA A 139 -1.16 -10.88 14.57
N LEU A 140 -1.71 -9.68 14.68
CA LEU A 140 -1.10 -8.57 15.40
C LEU A 140 -0.98 -8.91 16.90
N LEU A 141 -2.04 -9.39 17.54
CA LEU A 141 -2.06 -9.76 18.95
C LEU A 141 -1.06 -10.88 19.25
N GLN A 142 -0.98 -11.91 18.40
CA GLN A 142 0.01 -12.97 18.54
C GLN A 142 1.45 -12.46 18.51
N ARG A 143 1.76 -11.55 17.56
CA ARG A 143 3.09 -10.93 17.46
C ARG A 143 3.42 -10.08 18.67
N TRP A 144 2.46 -9.31 19.18
CA TRP A 144 2.64 -8.55 20.41
C TRP A 144 2.87 -9.44 21.62
N GLN A 145 2.08 -10.51 21.78
CA GLN A 145 2.27 -11.47 22.88
C GLN A 145 3.67 -12.11 22.82
N ALA A 146 4.13 -12.53 21.66
CA ALA A 146 5.46 -13.09 21.48
C ALA A 146 6.57 -12.07 21.81
N ALA A 147 6.42 -10.82 21.37
CA ALA A 147 7.38 -9.76 21.68
C ALA A 147 7.43 -9.44 23.17
N LEU A 148 6.28 -9.32 23.85
CA LEU A 148 6.23 -9.09 25.29
C LEU A 148 6.84 -10.22 26.09
N GLN A 149 6.56 -11.49 25.72
CA GLN A 149 7.18 -12.66 26.35
C GLN A 149 8.71 -12.68 26.17
N LEU A 150 9.20 -12.23 25.02
CA LEU A 150 10.64 -12.11 24.77
C LEU A 150 11.25 -11.04 25.68
N ILE A 151 10.60 -9.90 25.81
CA ILE A 151 11.02 -8.79 26.68
C ILE A 151 11.05 -9.26 28.13
N ASP A 152 9.98 -9.90 28.62
CA ASP A 152 9.90 -10.40 30.00
C ASP A 152 11.02 -11.41 30.29
N ARG A 153 11.27 -12.35 29.39
CA ARG A 153 12.40 -13.30 29.54
C ARG A 153 13.73 -12.57 29.62
N HIS A 154 13.94 -11.58 28.76
CA HIS A 154 15.17 -10.82 28.75
C HIS A 154 15.40 -10.04 30.04
N TRP A 155 14.35 -9.39 30.55
CA TRP A 155 14.41 -8.69 31.84
C TRP A 155 14.64 -9.67 33.02
N GLY A 156 14.04 -10.86 32.97
CA GLY A 156 14.29 -11.92 33.97
C GLY A 156 15.75 -12.36 33.98
N GLN A 157 16.37 -12.55 32.82
CA GLN A 157 17.78 -12.91 32.71
C GLN A 157 18.71 -11.80 33.23
N LEU A 158 18.44 -10.55 32.87
CA LEU A 158 19.22 -9.40 33.40
C LEU A 158 19.10 -9.30 34.93
N ALA A 159 17.91 -9.49 35.50
CA ALA A 159 17.68 -9.48 36.94
C ALA A 159 18.40 -10.63 37.65
N ALA A 160 18.59 -11.76 36.98
CA ALA A 160 19.37 -12.91 37.48
C ALA A 160 20.91 -12.74 37.36
N GLY A 161 21.37 -11.64 36.74
CA GLY A 161 22.78 -11.37 36.51
C GLY A 161 23.36 -12.11 35.30
N GLU A 162 22.52 -12.65 34.43
CA GLU A 162 22.95 -13.27 33.17
C GLU A 162 23.35 -12.20 32.14
N PRO A 163 24.40 -12.44 31.30
CA PRO A 163 24.75 -11.50 30.27
C PRO A 163 23.62 -11.35 29.24
N ALA A 164 23.32 -10.10 28.87
CA ALA A 164 22.35 -9.82 27.84
C ALA A 164 22.74 -10.52 26.51
N PRO A 165 21.82 -11.20 25.82
CA PRO A 165 22.12 -11.70 24.48
C PRO A 165 22.47 -10.50 23.59
N VAL A 166 23.63 -10.56 22.95
CA VAL A 166 24.03 -9.56 21.96
C VAL A 166 23.22 -9.85 20.68
N PRO A 167 22.53 -8.84 20.10
CA PRO A 167 21.78 -9.03 18.87
C PRO A 167 22.68 -9.32 17.66
#